data_c998a310918a940b652608b52f75e93e
#
_entry.id   c998a310918a940b652608b52f75e93e
#
_cell.length_a   1.000
_cell.length_b   1.000
_cell.length_c   1.000
_cell.angle_alpha   90.00
_cell.angle_beta   90.00
_cell.angle_gamma   90.00
#
_symmetry.space_group_name_H-M   'P 1'
#
loop_
_entity.id
_entity.type
_entity.pdbx_description
1 polymer ?
#
loop_
_entity_poly.entity_id
_entity_poly.type
_entity_poly.pdbx_seq_one_letter_code
_entity_poly.pdbx_strand_id
1 'polypeptide(L)'
;MLTAVFGLPFGIRINISIYNLRRDGYYIDGYNNNEVYLRNVYEMNYSWDDGVVIYDSSGRMQSARLYQSTYGYDSSRFDNLYSQICSQYGLPATQKYRNGEKTVTWYDRNGSHYVSLAYNHMTSDGGYPRYYTILCYGI
;
A
#
# COMPACT_ATOMS: atom_id res chain seq x y z
N MET A 1 -8.81 -10.91 -6.84
CA MET A 1 -7.96 -9.86 -6.23
C MET A 1 -8.64 -8.50 -6.35
N LEU A 2 -8.23 -7.52 -5.57
CA LEU A 2 -8.85 -6.21 -5.59
C LEU A 2 -8.70 -5.53 -6.94
N THR A 3 -9.77 -4.92 -7.43
CA THR A 3 -9.80 -4.12 -8.66
C THR A 3 -9.94 -2.63 -8.37
N ALA A 4 -10.08 -2.27 -7.10
CA ALA A 4 -10.23 -0.90 -6.64
C ALA A 4 -9.66 -0.74 -5.23
N VAL A 5 -9.12 0.45 -4.92
CA VAL A 5 -8.63 0.81 -3.59
C VAL A 5 -9.15 2.21 -3.26
N PHE A 6 -9.61 2.43 -2.03
CA PHE A 6 -10.24 3.70 -1.59
C PHE A 6 -11.44 4.12 -2.45
N GLY A 7 -12.15 3.16 -3.03
CA GLY A 7 -13.23 3.44 -3.97
C GLY A 7 -12.75 3.84 -5.38
N LEU A 8 -11.44 3.78 -5.64
CA LEU A 8 -10.85 4.14 -6.93
C LEU A 8 -10.53 2.88 -7.73
N PRO A 9 -11.18 2.64 -8.87
CA PRO A 9 -10.79 1.52 -9.73
C PRO A 9 -9.45 1.78 -10.40
N PHE A 10 -8.64 0.74 -10.58
CA PHE A 10 -7.41 0.85 -11.33
C PHE A 10 -7.69 1.37 -12.74
N GLY A 11 -6.84 2.24 -13.24
CA GLY A 11 -7.02 2.91 -14.52
C GLY A 11 -7.78 4.25 -14.45
N ILE A 12 -8.37 4.61 -13.31
CA ILE A 12 -9.05 5.89 -13.14
C ILE A 12 -8.05 7.05 -13.31
N ARG A 13 -8.51 8.16 -13.88
CA ARG A 13 -7.68 9.36 -14.07
C ARG A 13 -7.48 10.11 -12.75
N ILE A 14 -6.32 10.73 -12.61
CA ILE A 14 -5.91 11.42 -11.38
C ILE A 14 -6.88 12.54 -10.96
N ASN A 15 -7.37 13.34 -11.91
CA ASN A 15 -8.31 14.43 -11.59
C ASN A 15 -9.65 13.91 -11.06
N ILE A 16 -10.13 12.79 -11.61
CA ILE A 16 -11.36 12.13 -11.13
C ILE A 16 -11.11 11.51 -9.77
N SER A 17 -9.94 10.91 -9.57
CA SER A 17 -9.54 10.35 -8.27
C SER A 17 -9.56 11.39 -7.16
N ILE A 18 -8.97 12.56 -7.40
CA ILE A 18 -8.92 13.66 -6.42
C ILE A 18 -10.33 14.10 -6.05
N TYR A 19 -11.20 14.28 -7.05
CA TYR A 19 -12.59 14.64 -6.81
C TYR A 19 -13.31 13.59 -5.95
N ASN A 20 -13.20 12.31 -6.32
CA ASN A 20 -13.86 11.22 -5.61
C ASN A 20 -13.33 11.04 -4.18
N LEU A 21 -12.04 11.17 -3.97
CA LEU A 21 -11.44 11.07 -2.65
C LEU A 21 -11.95 12.17 -1.72
N ARG A 22 -12.01 13.41 -2.21
CA ARG A 22 -12.54 14.54 -1.44
C ARG A 22 -14.02 14.37 -1.12
N ARG A 23 -14.80 13.96 -2.11
CA ARG A 23 -16.24 13.68 -1.93
C ARG A 23 -16.46 12.62 -0.85
N ASP A 24 -15.62 11.58 -0.80
CA ASP A 24 -15.75 10.46 0.13
C ASP A 24 -15.08 10.71 1.49
N GLY A 25 -14.57 11.92 1.71
CA GLY A 25 -14.08 12.36 3.02
C GLY A 25 -12.61 12.00 3.30
N TYR A 26 -11.84 11.56 2.32
CA TYR A 26 -10.40 11.32 2.49
C TYR A 26 -9.64 12.64 2.65
N TYR A 27 -8.64 12.64 3.52
CA TYR A 27 -7.73 13.77 3.68
C TYR A 27 -6.59 13.65 2.67
N ILE A 28 -6.54 14.58 1.72
CA ILE A 28 -5.44 14.68 0.76
C ILE A 28 -4.39 15.63 1.32
N ASP A 29 -3.21 15.09 1.60
CA ASP A 29 -2.09 15.85 2.15
C ASP A 29 -1.34 16.63 1.06
N GLY A 30 -1.41 16.17 -0.16
CA GLY A 30 -0.80 16.80 -1.32
C GLY A 30 -0.90 15.90 -2.55
N TYR A 31 -0.55 16.44 -3.71
CA TYR A 31 -0.49 15.66 -4.95
C TYR A 31 0.43 16.33 -5.98
N ASN A 32 0.89 15.51 -6.92
CA ASN A 32 1.63 15.95 -8.10
C ASN A 32 1.04 15.25 -9.34
N ASN A 33 1.77 15.22 -10.47
CA ASN A 33 1.27 14.63 -11.71
C ASN A 33 1.10 13.11 -11.65
N ASN A 34 1.78 12.43 -10.73
CA ASN A 34 1.85 10.98 -10.67
C ASN A 34 1.41 10.39 -9.34
N GLU A 35 1.17 11.21 -8.32
CA GLU A 35 0.92 10.71 -6.96
C GLU A 35 -0.12 11.57 -6.24
N VAL A 36 -0.95 10.92 -5.44
CA VAL A 36 -1.85 11.57 -4.48
C VAL A 36 -1.52 11.01 -3.10
N TYR A 37 -1.21 11.90 -2.16
CA TYR A 37 -0.82 11.55 -0.79
C TYR A 37 -1.99 11.69 0.15
N LEU A 38 -2.26 10.62 0.92
CA LEU A 38 -3.37 10.54 1.86
C LEU A 38 -2.84 10.32 3.27
N ARG A 39 -3.61 10.70 4.29
CA ARG A 39 -3.35 10.41 5.69
C ARG A 39 -4.52 9.66 6.31
N ASN A 40 -4.20 8.82 7.31
CA ASN A 40 -5.19 8.15 8.14
C ASN A 40 -6.23 7.40 7.32
N VAL A 41 -5.76 6.47 6.50
CA VAL A 41 -6.63 5.63 5.67
C VAL A 41 -6.91 4.30 6.33
N TYR A 42 -7.99 3.63 5.89
CA TYR A 42 -8.38 2.31 6.38
C TYR A 42 -8.32 1.29 5.25
N GLU A 43 -7.73 0.12 5.54
CA GLU A 43 -7.68 -1.02 4.62
C GLU A 43 -7.39 -2.29 5.41
N MET A 44 -7.98 -3.41 5.02
CA MET A 44 -7.76 -4.72 5.66
C MET A 44 -8.02 -4.68 7.18
N ASN A 45 -9.02 -3.92 7.61
CA ASN A 45 -9.40 -3.74 9.02
C ASN A 45 -8.34 -3.05 9.89
N TYR A 46 -7.39 -2.36 9.28
CA TYR A 46 -6.39 -1.56 9.98
C TYR A 46 -6.45 -0.10 9.56
N SER A 47 -6.07 0.77 10.50
CA SER A 47 -5.75 2.15 10.17
C SER A 47 -4.28 2.25 9.75
N TRP A 48 -4.00 3.09 8.76
CA TRP A 48 -2.68 3.31 8.22
C TRP A 48 -2.34 4.80 8.34
N ASP A 49 -1.09 5.09 8.71
CA ASP A 49 -0.65 6.48 8.93
C ASP A 49 -0.71 7.29 7.65
N ASP A 50 -0.23 6.69 6.56
CA ASP A 50 -0.13 7.32 5.25
C ASP A 50 -0.59 6.37 4.16
N GLY A 51 -1.10 6.96 3.08
CA GLY A 51 -1.37 6.26 1.85
C GLY A 51 -0.88 7.07 0.66
N VAL A 52 -0.50 6.40 -0.41
CA VAL A 52 -0.17 7.05 -1.67
C VAL A 52 -0.81 6.30 -2.81
N VAL A 53 -1.48 7.03 -3.69
CA VAL A 53 -2.02 6.48 -4.94
C VAL A 53 -1.08 6.89 -6.05
N ILE A 54 -0.66 5.93 -6.88
CA ILE A 54 0.37 6.12 -7.90
C ILE A 54 -0.27 5.97 -9.28
N TYR A 55 0.06 6.92 -10.16
CA TYR A 55 -0.48 7.02 -11.53
C TYR A 55 0.64 6.90 -12.55
N ASP A 56 0.31 6.33 -13.71
CA ASP A 56 1.26 6.21 -14.82
C ASP A 56 1.47 7.56 -15.54
N SER A 57 2.30 7.56 -16.58
CA SER A 57 2.60 8.76 -17.36
C SER A 57 1.41 9.34 -18.10
N SER A 58 0.34 8.55 -18.31
CA SER A 58 -0.92 9.03 -18.90
C SER A 58 -1.96 9.45 -17.85
N GLY A 59 -1.58 9.45 -16.56
CA GLY A 59 -2.43 9.89 -15.46
C GLY A 59 -3.46 8.85 -15.03
N ARG A 60 -3.23 7.57 -15.28
CA ARG A 60 -4.12 6.49 -14.87
C ARG A 60 -3.57 5.75 -13.68
N MET A 61 -4.44 5.45 -12.71
CA MET A 61 -4.07 4.77 -11.48
C MET A 61 -3.49 3.38 -11.74
N GLN A 62 -2.30 3.14 -11.18
CA GLN A 62 -1.58 1.86 -11.28
C GLN A 62 -1.48 1.12 -9.97
N SER A 63 -1.29 1.81 -8.86
CA SER A 63 -1.10 1.17 -7.56
C SER A 63 -1.48 2.10 -6.42
N ALA A 64 -1.64 1.51 -5.25
CA ALA A 64 -1.81 2.23 -4.00
C ALA A 64 -0.94 1.56 -2.93
N ARG A 65 -0.29 2.35 -2.11
CA ARG A 65 0.54 1.91 -1.00
C ARG A 65 0.05 2.49 0.30
N LEU A 66 0.08 1.68 1.35
CA LEU A 66 -0.33 2.05 2.69
C LEU A 66 0.82 1.79 3.65
N TYR A 67 1.09 2.74 4.53
CA TYR A 67 2.24 2.72 5.42
C TYR A 67 1.80 2.80 6.87
N GLN A 68 2.36 1.91 7.70
CA GLN A 68 2.35 2.03 9.14
C GLN A 68 3.80 2.12 9.62
N SER A 69 4.12 3.12 10.42
CA SER A 69 5.45 3.26 10.99
C SER A 69 5.44 3.01 12.50
N THR A 70 6.52 2.40 12.98
CA THR A 70 6.79 2.25 14.42
C THR A 70 8.22 2.66 14.70
N TYR A 71 8.49 3.15 15.93
CA TYR A 71 9.84 3.52 16.35
C TYR A 71 10.69 2.32 16.73
N GLY A 72 10.08 1.27 17.27
CA GLY A 72 10.74 0.02 17.59
C GLY A 72 10.35 -1.08 16.61
N TYR A 73 11.15 -2.14 16.62
CA TYR A 73 10.83 -3.33 15.82
C TYR A 73 9.49 -3.92 16.27
N ASP A 74 8.54 -3.98 15.37
CA ASP A 74 7.23 -4.58 15.61
C ASP A 74 6.67 -5.09 14.28
N SER A 75 6.81 -6.38 14.03
CA SER A 75 6.33 -7.02 12.81
C SER A 75 4.90 -7.58 12.94
N SER A 76 4.19 -7.29 14.02
CA SER A 76 2.89 -7.91 14.30
C SER A 76 1.86 -7.64 13.20
N ARG A 77 1.79 -6.43 12.69
CA ARG A 77 0.87 -6.11 11.58
C ARG A 77 1.25 -6.87 10.32
N PHE A 78 2.53 -6.92 9.97
CA PHE A 78 3.02 -7.72 8.84
C PHE A 78 2.60 -9.18 9.00
N ASP A 79 2.86 -9.77 10.16
CA ASP A 79 2.59 -11.20 10.41
C ASP A 79 1.09 -11.50 10.33
N ASN A 80 0.25 -10.64 10.89
CA ASN A 80 -1.20 -10.80 10.86
C ASN A 80 -1.77 -10.66 9.44
N LEU A 81 -1.30 -9.68 8.69
CA LEU A 81 -1.70 -9.49 7.30
C LEU A 81 -1.22 -10.63 6.40
N TYR A 82 0.00 -11.11 6.62
CA TYR A 82 0.52 -12.28 5.91
C TYR A 82 -0.44 -13.47 6.06
N SER A 83 -0.85 -13.76 7.30
CA SER A 83 -1.79 -14.85 7.57
C SER A 83 -3.15 -14.64 6.92
N GLN A 84 -3.69 -13.41 6.97
CA GLN A 84 -4.97 -13.07 6.35
C GLN A 84 -4.94 -13.23 4.83
N ILE A 85 -3.89 -12.73 4.20
CA ILE A 85 -3.75 -12.79 2.74
C ILE A 85 -3.48 -14.23 2.29
N CYS A 86 -2.69 -14.99 3.02
CA CYS A 86 -2.51 -16.43 2.77
C CYS A 86 -3.83 -17.20 2.86
N SER A 87 -4.67 -16.87 3.84
CA SER A 87 -5.99 -17.51 3.96
C SER A 87 -6.88 -17.24 2.75
N GLN A 88 -6.74 -16.07 2.14
CA GLN A 88 -7.55 -15.64 1.01
C GLN A 88 -7.01 -16.10 -0.34
N TYR A 89 -5.70 -16.05 -0.55
CA TYR A 89 -5.07 -16.28 -1.84
C TYR A 89 -4.07 -17.44 -1.87
N GLY A 90 -3.81 -18.09 -0.75
CA GLY A 90 -2.79 -19.13 -0.64
C GLY A 90 -1.41 -18.58 -0.35
N LEU A 91 -0.38 -19.39 -0.60
CA LEU A 91 1.00 -18.98 -0.40
C LEU A 91 1.43 -17.92 -1.42
N PRO A 92 2.28 -16.95 -1.02
CA PRO A 92 2.73 -15.93 -1.95
C PRO A 92 3.57 -16.52 -3.09
N ALA A 93 3.51 -15.86 -4.25
CA ALA A 93 4.28 -16.25 -5.43
C ALA A 93 5.78 -15.98 -5.25
N THR A 94 6.12 -14.91 -4.54
CA THR A 94 7.51 -14.54 -4.25
C THR A 94 7.67 -14.14 -2.81
N GLN A 95 8.83 -14.48 -2.24
CA GLN A 95 9.24 -14.08 -0.89
C GLN A 95 10.71 -13.68 -0.94
N LYS A 96 11.01 -12.49 -0.41
CA LYS A 96 12.39 -11.98 -0.31
C LYS A 96 12.65 -11.55 1.14
N TYR A 97 13.72 -12.10 1.72
CA TYR A 97 14.16 -11.76 3.06
C TYR A 97 15.62 -11.34 2.99
N ARG A 98 15.91 -10.13 3.44
CA ARG A 98 17.29 -9.60 3.41
C ARG A 98 17.47 -8.60 4.55
N ASN A 99 18.50 -8.86 5.41
CA ASN A 99 18.88 -7.96 6.51
C ASN A 99 17.70 -7.58 7.43
N GLY A 100 16.82 -8.53 7.73
CA GLY A 100 15.61 -8.28 8.53
C GLY A 100 14.47 -7.62 7.78
N GLU A 101 14.65 -7.26 6.52
CA GLU A 101 13.59 -6.78 5.65
C GLU A 101 12.90 -7.96 4.96
N LYS A 102 11.59 -7.83 4.78
CA LYS A 102 10.75 -8.87 4.19
C LYS A 102 9.88 -8.24 3.11
N THR A 103 9.74 -8.92 1.97
CA THR A 103 8.77 -8.55 0.95
C THR A 103 8.14 -9.81 0.38
N VAL A 104 6.83 -9.89 0.37
CA VAL A 104 6.07 -11.01 -0.19
C VAL A 104 5.05 -10.48 -1.17
N THR A 105 4.80 -11.23 -2.25
CA THR A 105 3.90 -10.79 -3.31
C THR A 105 3.00 -11.94 -3.76
N TRP A 106 1.72 -11.63 -3.94
CA TRP A 106 0.70 -12.50 -4.49
C TRP A 106 0.24 -11.90 -5.82
N TYR A 107 0.04 -12.77 -6.80
CA TYR A 107 -0.53 -12.39 -8.10
C TYR A 107 -1.85 -13.09 -8.29
N ASP A 108 -2.79 -12.47 -9.02
CA ASP A 108 -3.96 -13.19 -9.48
C ASP A 108 -3.61 -14.18 -10.60
N ARG A 109 -4.59 -15.00 -11.02
CA ARG A 109 -4.34 -16.11 -11.95
C ARG A 109 -3.73 -15.69 -13.28
N ASN A 110 -4.14 -14.54 -13.81
CA ASN A 110 -3.64 -14.03 -15.09
C ASN A 110 -2.51 -13.03 -14.94
N GLY A 111 -2.07 -12.76 -13.70
CA GLY A 111 -0.99 -11.81 -13.42
C GLY A 111 -1.36 -10.35 -13.60
N SER A 112 -2.65 -10.04 -13.79
CA SER A 112 -3.10 -8.66 -14.05
C SER A 112 -3.10 -7.78 -12.81
N HIS A 113 -3.22 -8.36 -11.62
CA HIS A 113 -3.25 -7.65 -10.33
C HIS A 113 -2.31 -8.32 -9.34
N TYR A 114 -1.79 -7.52 -8.42
CA TYR A 114 -0.95 -8.05 -7.34
C TYR A 114 -1.26 -7.38 -6.00
N VAL A 115 -0.93 -8.11 -4.93
CA VAL A 115 -0.86 -7.60 -3.56
C VAL A 115 0.56 -7.87 -3.07
N SER A 116 1.19 -6.87 -2.49
CA SER A 116 2.52 -7.02 -1.89
C SER A 116 2.50 -6.52 -0.46
N LEU A 117 3.25 -7.19 0.39
CA LEU A 117 3.38 -6.86 1.80
C LEU A 117 4.85 -6.81 2.14
N ALA A 118 5.30 -5.72 2.74
CA ALA A 118 6.69 -5.51 3.09
C ALA A 118 6.84 -5.07 4.54
N TYR A 119 7.96 -5.43 5.13
CA TYR A 119 8.42 -4.92 6.42
C TYR A 119 9.85 -4.42 6.24
N ASN A 120 10.03 -3.11 6.36
CA ASN A 120 11.28 -2.44 6.06
C ASN A 120 11.76 -1.59 7.24
N HIS A 121 13.08 -1.46 7.34
CA HIS A 121 13.74 -0.57 8.28
C HIS A 121 14.29 0.64 7.52
N MET A 122 13.97 1.84 7.98
CA MET A 122 14.47 3.09 7.42
C MET A 122 14.94 4.01 8.54
N THR A 123 15.95 4.82 8.27
CA THR A 123 16.44 5.84 9.21
C THR A 123 15.76 7.16 8.92
N SER A 124 15.18 7.78 9.96
CA SER A 124 14.59 9.12 9.84
C SER A 124 15.66 10.20 9.80
N ASP A 125 15.25 11.43 9.47
CA ASP A 125 16.15 12.61 9.39
C ASP A 125 16.90 12.88 10.69
N GLY A 126 16.36 12.48 11.85
CA GLY A 126 17.03 12.60 13.14
C GLY A 126 17.97 11.45 13.48
N GLY A 127 18.19 10.50 12.57
CA GLY A 127 19.01 9.33 12.81
C GLY A 127 18.31 8.23 13.64
N TYR A 128 17.05 8.41 14.01
CA TYR A 128 16.28 7.42 14.75
C TYR A 128 15.74 6.36 13.78
N PRO A 129 15.89 5.06 14.10
CA PRO A 129 15.35 4.01 13.25
C PRO A 129 13.83 4.03 13.25
N ARG A 130 13.24 3.86 12.08
CA ARG A 130 11.82 3.63 11.89
C ARG A 130 11.60 2.35 11.13
N TYR A 131 10.57 1.62 11.52
CA TYR A 131 10.16 0.37 10.89
C TYR A 131 8.82 0.60 10.22
N TYR A 132 8.67 0.09 8.99
CA TYR A 132 7.47 0.28 8.20
C TYR A 132 6.85 -1.06 7.81
N THR A 133 5.56 -1.20 8.04
CA THR A 133 4.73 -2.21 7.37
C THR A 133 4.09 -1.52 6.18
N ILE A 134 4.26 -2.08 4.99
CA ILE A 134 3.79 -1.49 3.74
C ILE A 134 2.90 -2.50 3.02
N LEU A 135 1.66 -2.11 2.77
CA LEU A 135 0.72 -2.90 1.97
C LEU A 135 0.55 -2.20 0.62
N CYS A 136 0.72 -2.94 -0.46
CA CYS A 136 0.64 -2.40 -1.81
C CYS A 136 -0.33 -3.23 -2.66
N TYR A 137 -1.21 -2.54 -3.37
CA TYR A 137 -2.08 -3.12 -4.39
C TYR A 137 -1.71 -2.52 -5.74
N GLY A 138 -1.71 -3.34 -6.79
CA GLY A 138 -1.37 -2.81 -8.10
C GLY A 138 -1.77 -3.71 -9.27
N ILE A 139 -1.46 -3.20 -10.44
CA ILE A 139 -1.67 -3.87 -11.71
C ILE A 139 -0.39 -3.93 -12.53
#